data_4a64b7a79e066ee54dddbfbfededc72d
#
_entry.id   4a64b7a79e066ee54dddbfbfededc72d
#
_cell.length_a   1.000
_cell.length_b   1.000
_cell.length_c   1.000
_cell.angle_alpha   90.00
_cell.angle_beta   90.00
_cell.angle_gamma   90.00
#
_symmetry.space_group_name_H-M   'P 1'
#
loop_
_entity.id
_entity.type
_entity.pdbx_description
1 polymer ?
#
loop_
_entity_poly.entity_id
_entity_poly.type
_entity_poly.pdbx_seq_one_letter_code
_entity_poly.pdbx_strand_id
1 'polypeptide(L)'
;QELFYGAGIKKCVPQMFKELDPILHSQLRLAVISLLISVKEAEFTFLKEKTNSTAGNLSVQINKLKDAGYIDVTKQFSNNYPQTICKITAKGIDAFEGYVKALQSYMNPNGQ
;
A
#
# COMPACT_ATOMS: atom_id res chain seq x y z
N GLN A 1 -22.76 -22.02 0.92
CA GLN A 1 -22.33 -21.58 1.50
C GLN A 1 -22.12 -21.72 2.02
N GLU A 2 -22.07 -21.92 1.56
CA GLU A 2 -21.61 -21.61 2.21
C GLU A 2 -21.29 -21.49 2.54
N LEU A 3 -21.45 -21.83 1.89
CA LEU A 3 -20.94 -21.46 2.31
C LEU A 3 -20.67 -21.40 2.93
N PHE A 4 -20.67 -21.37 2.93
CA PHE A 4 -20.08 -20.92 3.77
C PHE A 4 -19.95 -21.08 4.58
N TYR A 5 -20.11 -21.01 4.71
CA TYR A 5 -19.92 -21.08 5.69
C TYR A 5 -19.41 -20.78 6.62
N GLY A 6 -19.50 -20.94 6.88
CA GLY A 6 -19.02 -20.54 8.17
C GLY A 6 -17.62 -19.99 8.12
N ALA A 7 -17.26 -19.19 9.14
CA ALA A 7 -15.97 -18.50 9.16
C ALA A 7 -14.78 -19.46 9.13
N GLY A 8 -14.91 -20.61 9.75
CA GLY A 8 -13.82 -21.57 9.82
C GLY A 8 -13.58 -22.36 8.56
N ILE A 9 -14.54 -22.33 7.67
CA ILE A 9 -14.49 -23.18 6.48
C ILE A 9 -13.33 -22.86 5.56
N LYS A 10 -13.02 -21.59 5.42
CA LYS A 10 -11.96 -21.20 4.48
C LYS A 10 -10.59 -21.75 4.87
N LYS A 11 -10.42 -22.17 6.11
CA LYS A 11 -9.15 -22.75 6.54
C LYS A 11 -8.99 -24.20 6.09
N CYS A 12 -10.07 -24.82 5.71
CA CYS A 12 -10.05 -26.22 5.31
C CYS A 12 -9.95 -26.40 3.81
N VAL A 13 -9.93 -25.30 3.07
CA VAL A 13 -9.95 -25.29 1.60
C VAL A 13 -8.70 -24.61 1.09
N PRO A 14 -8.03 -25.20 0.07
CA PRO A 14 -6.89 -24.50 -0.52
C PRO A 14 -7.31 -23.12 -1.01
N GLN A 15 -6.47 -22.16 -0.75
CA GLN A 15 -6.76 -20.79 -1.11
C GLN A 15 -6.45 -20.55 -2.59
N MET A 16 -7.50 -20.44 -3.40
CA MET A 16 -7.34 -20.01 -4.79
C MET A 16 -7.09 -18.51 -4.85
N PHE A 17 -7.71 -17.78 -3.94
CA PHE A 17 -7.62 -16.32 -3.91
C PHE A 17 -6.99 -15.91 -2.58
N LYS A 18 -5.76 -15.46 -2.64
CA LYS A 18 -5.05 -15.02 -1.45
C LYS A 18 -5.63 -13.72 -0.95
N GLU A 19 -5.54 -13.53 0.35
CA GLU A 19 -6.05 -12.32 0.97
C GLU A 19 -5.22 -11.12 0.57
N LEU A 20 -5.88 -10.06 0.16
CA LEU A 20 -5.21 -8.80 -0.18
C LEU A 20 -4.98 -7.99 1.08
N ASP A 21 -3.79 -7.40 1.19
CA ASP A 21 -3.46 -6.55 2.33
C ASP A 21 -4.45 -5.39 2.39
N PRO A 22 -5.23 -5.25 3.47
CA PRO A 22 -6.23 -4.18 3.54
C PRO A 22 -5.63 -2.78 3.53
N ILE A 23 -4.41 -2.62 4.01
CA ILE A 23 -3.75 -1.32 3.98
C ILE A 23 -3.42 -0.92 2.54
N LEU A 24 -2.97 -1.87 1.73
CA LEU A 24 -2.62 -1.60 0.33
C LEU A 24 -3.82 -1.69 -0.61
N HIS A 25 -4.92 -2.26 -0.16
CA HIS A 25 -6.11 -2.42 -1.00
C HIS A 25 -6.89 -1.12 -1.05
N SER A 26 -6.25 -0.09 -1.58
CA SER A 26 -6.80 1.24 -1.74
C SER A 26 -6.03 1.88 -2.89
N GLN A 27 -6.75 2.43 -3.84
CA GLN A 27 -6.13 2.98 -5.03
C GLN A 27 -5.03 4.00 -4.68
N LEU A 28 -5.34 4.94 -3.81
CA LEU A 28 -4.38 5.99 -3.49
C LEU A 28 -3.18 5.47 -2.71
N ARG A 29 -3.44 4.64 -1.68
CA ARG A 29 -2.33 4.09 -0.91
C ARG A 29 -1.45 3.19 -1.74
N LEU A 30 -2.05 2.38 -2.60
CA LEU A 30 -1.29 1.52 -3.49
C LEU A 30 -0.44 2.34 -4.47
N ALA A 31 -1.01 3.43 -5.00
CA ALA A 31 -0.28 4.31 -5.90
C ALA A 31 0.92 4.95 -5.20
N VAL A 32 0.75 5.40 -3.96
CA VAL A 32 1.84 5.99 -3.19
C VAL A 32 2.97 4.99 -2.97
N ILE A 33 2.62 3.77 -2.55
CA ILE A 33 3.62 2.74 -2.31
C ILE A 33 4.35 2.39 -3.61
N SER A 34 3.61 2.27 -4.70
CA SER A 34 4.20 1.95 -6.00
C SER A 34 5.20 3.02 -6.44
N LEU A 35 4.84 4.29 -6.27
CA LEU A 35 5.75 5.38 -6.60
C LEU A 35 7.00 5.35 -5.72
N LEU A 36 6.81 5.12 -4.42
CA LEU A 36 7.93 5.11 -3.49
C LEU A 36 8.87 3.94 -3.72
N ILE A 37 8.37 2.81 -4.17
CA ILE A 37 9.23 1.69 -4.54
C ILE A 37 10.10 2.08 -5.72
N SER A 38 9.54 2.82 -6.66
CA SER A 38 10.26 3.27 -7.84
C SER A 38 11.35 4.29 -7.53
N VAL A 39 11.05 5.28 -6.67
CA VAL A 39 11.97 6.40 -6.40
C VAL A 39 12.62 6.33 -5.02
N LYS A 40 12.18 5.44 -4.15
CA LYS A 40 12.62 5.19 -2.78
C LYS A 40 12.16 6.25 -1.79
N GLU A 41 12.26 7.51 -2.12
CA GLU A 41 11.71 8.58 -1.29
C GLU A 41 11.25 9.72 -2.17
N ALA A 42 10.27 10.48 -1.68
CA ALA A 42 9.69 11.57 -2.45
C ALA A 42 9.04 12.58 -1.51
N GLU A 43 8.95 13.81 -1.99
CA GLU A 43 8.23 14.85 -1.28
C GLU A 43 6.72 14.63 -1.39
N PHE A 44 6.03 15.14 -0.38
CA PHE A 44 4.57 15.11 -0.36
C PHE A 44 3.96 15.75 -1.63
N THR A 45 4.54 16.88 -2.05
CA THR A 45 4.03 17.58 -3.25
C THR A 45 4.18 16.75 -4.50
N PHE A 46 5.30 16.02 -4.62
CA PHE A 46 5.50 15.11 -5.75
C PHE A 46 4.43 14.03 -5.77
N LEU A 47 4.18 13.41 -4.61
CA LEU A 47 3.17 12.37 -4.52
C LEU A 47 1.78 12.90 -4.81
N LYS A 48 1.49 14.12 -4.33
CA LYS A 48 0.20 14.75 -4.58
C LYS A 48 -0.03 14.96 -6.07
N GLU A 49 0.97 15.45 -6.78
CA GLU A 49 0.86 15.69 -8.21
C GLU A 49 0.70 14.39 -9.00
N LYS A 50 1.54 13.41 -8.67
CA LYS A 50 1.54 12.16 -9.43
C LYS A 50 0.28 11.33 -9.21
N THR A 51 -0.33 11.45 -8.04
CA THR A 51 -1.57 10.72 -7.75
C THR A 51 -2.82 11.55 -8.06
N ASN A 52 -2.63 12.81 -8.41
CA ASN A 52 -3.74 13.72 -8.69
C ASN A 52 -4.75 13.74 -7.53
N SER A 53 -4.24 13.82 -6.31
CA SER A 53 -5.07 13.80 -5.11
C SER A 53 -5.09 15.17 -4.44
N THR A 54 -6.01 15.34 -3.50
CA THR A 54 -6.01 16.55 -2.68
C THR A 54 -5.02 16.38 -1.54
N ALA A 55 -4.52 17.49 -1.03
CA ALA A 55 -3.59 17.46 0.09
C ALA A 55 -4.21 16.78 1.31
N GLY A 56 -5.48 17.07 1.60
CA GLY A 56 -6.15 16.48 2.74
C GLY A 56 -6.30 14.97 2.64
N ASN A 57 -6.75 14.49 1.49
CA ASN A 57 -6.92 13.05 1.31
C ASN A 57 -5.57 12.33 1.33
N LEU A 58 -4.58 12.88 0.63
CA LEU A 58 -3.25 12.27 0.62
C LEU A 58 -2.65 12.22 2.03
N SER A 59 -2.83 13.28 2.81
CA SER A 59 -2.32 13.33 4.17
C SER A 59 -2.89 12.21 5.02
N VAL A 60 -4.19 11.96 4.90
CA VAL A 60 -4.84 10.86 5.63
C VAL A 60 -4.26 9.52 5.23
N GLN A 61 -4.09 9.30 3.92
CA GLN A 61 -3.59 8.03 3.42
C GLN A 61 -2.12 7.81 3.81
N ILE A 62 -1.33 8.86 3.79
CA ILE A 62 0.08 8.77 4.19
C ILE A 62 0.18 8.41 5.68
N ASN A 63 -0.68 8.99 6.52
CA ASN A 63 -0.69 8.64 7.94
C ASN A 63 -1.05 7.18 8.16
N LYS A 64 -1.98 6.64 7.38
CA LYS A 64 -2.33 5.23 7.48
C LYS A 64 -1.16 4.32 7.11
N LEU A 65 -0.43 4.68 6.06
CA LEU A 65 0.75 3.93 5.66
C LEU A 65 1.86 4.01 6.70
N LYS A 66 2.05 5.19 7.26
CA LYS A 66 3.04 5.41 8.31
C LYS A 66 2.71 4.57 9.54
N ASP A 67 1.45 4.58 9.96
CA ASP A 67 1.02 3.83 11.15
C ASP A 67 1.18 2.33 10.95
N ALA A 68 1.03 1.86 9.72
CA ALA A 68 1.26 0.46 9.40
C ALA A 68 2.74 0.10 9.31
N GLY A 69 3.61 1.11 9.31
CA GLY A 69 5.06 0.87 9.23
C GLY A 69 5.57 0.70 7.81
N TYR A 70 4.76 0.99 6.82
CA TYR A 70 5.14 0.79 5.42
C TYR A 70 5.96 1.94 4.87
N ILE A 71 5.85 3.11 5.46
CA ILE A 71 6.66 4.27 5.08
C ILE A 71 7.12 5.02 6.32
N ASP A 72 8.21 5.77 6.15
CA ASP A 72 8.66 6.74 7.15
C ASP A 72 8.38 8.12 6.62
N VAL A 73 7.98 9.02 7.52
CA VAL A 73 7.67 10.39 7.16
C VAL A 73 8.57 11.30 7.97
N THR A 74 9.31 12.14 7.28
CA THR A 74 10.24 13.10 7.91
C THR A 74 9.87 14.50 7.46
N LYS A 75 9.83 15.43 8.42
CA LYS A 75 9.61 16.82 8.10
C LYS A 75 10.93 17.55 8.25
N GLN A 76 11.25 18.38 7.26
CA GLN A 76 12.50 19.12 7.25
C GLN A 76 12.30 20.47 6.59
N PHE A 77 13.29 21.33 6.73
CA PHE A 77 13.31 22.61 6.04
C PHE A 77 14.37 22.59 4.96
N SER A 78 14.02 23.11 3.81
CA SER A 78 14.97 23.30 2.72
C SER A 78 14.71 24.68 2.15
N ASN A 79 15.73 25.53 2.17
CA ASN A 79 15.63 26.92 1.70
C ASN A 79 14.47 27.66 2.35
N ASN A 80 14.28 27.46 3.66
CA ASN A 80 13.21 28.08 4.45
C ASN A 80 11.81 27.58 4.10
N TYR A 81 11.72 26.50 3.35
CA TYR A 81 10.42 25.86 3.07
C TYR A 81 10.29 24.58 3.86
N PRO A 82 9.13 24.37 4.50
CA PRO A 82 8.87 23.07 5.13
C PRO A 82 8.64 22.03 4.06
N GLN A 83 9.28 20.89 4.23
CA GLN A 83 9.13 19.76 3.31
C GLN A 83 8.74 18.51 4.09
N THR A 84 7.85 17.73 3.55
CA THR A 84 7.50 16.42 4.10
C THR A 84 8.05 15.38 3.14
N ILE A 85 8.94 14.54 3.61
CA ILE A 85 9.59 13.51 2.81
C ILE A 85 9.04 12.16 3.25
N CYS A 86 8.55 11.39 2.30
CA CYS A 86 8.06 10.04 2.54
C CYS A 86 9.06 9.05 1.95
N LYS A 87 9.39 8.03 2.73
CA LYS A 87 10.39 7.05 2.32
C LYS A 87 9.83 5.65 2.53
N ILE A 88 10.03 4.78 1.55
CA ILE A 88 9.57 3.38 1.66
C ILE A 88 10.43 2.64 2.68
N THR A 89 9.80 1.74 3.44
CA THR A 89 10.52 0.89 4.40
C THR A 89 10.62 -0.52 3.82
N ALA A 90 11.50 -1.33 4.42
CA ALA A 90 11.60 -2.74 4.04
C ALA A 90 10.26 -3.44 4.22
N LYS A 91 9.54 -3.11 5.30
CA LYS A 91 8.22 -3.68 5.55
C LYS A 91 7.24 -3.30 4.44
N GLY A 92 7.30 -2.06 3.96
CA GLY A 92 6.44 -1.60 2.87
C GLY A 92 6.74 -2.32 1.57
N ILE A 93 8.01 -2.55 1.28
CA ILE A 93 8.41 -3.29 0.09
C ILE A 93 7.89 -4.73 0.15
N ASP A 94 8.08 -5.39 1.31
CA ASP A 94 7.60 -6.76 1.49
C ASP A 94 6.08 -6.83 1.37
N ALA A 95 5.38 -5.87 1.94
CA ALA A 95 3.93 -5.83 1.86
C ALA A 95 3.45 -5.66 0.42
N PHE A 96 4.13 -4.82 -0.35
CA PHE A 96 3.77 -4.61 -1.75
C PHE A 96 4.00 -5.88 -2.55
N GLU A 97 5.14 -6.54 -2.34
CA GLU A 97 5.42 -7.80 -3.04
C GLU A 97 4.37 -8.86 -2.71
N GLY A 98 3.98 -8.94 -1.43
CA GLY A 98 2.92 -9.85 -1.03
C GLY A 98 1.59 -9.52 -1.66
N TYR A 99 1.30 -8.23 -1.75
CA TYR A 99 0.06 -7.76 -2.37
C TYR A 99 0.02 -8.14 -3.87
N VAL A 100 1.12 -7.94 -4.57
CA VAL A 100 1.20 -8.30 -5.99
C VAL A 100 1.01 -9.80 -6.19
N LYS A 101 1.65 -10.60 -5.35
CA LYS A 101 1.49 -12.06 -5.43
C LYS A 101 0.04 -12.47 -5.15
N ALA A 102 -0.57 -11.83 -4.15
CA ALA A 102 -1.98 -12.12 -3.84
C ALA A 102 -2.89 -11.72 -4.99
N LEU A 103 -2.59 -10.58 -5.62
CA LEU A 103 -3.37 -10.11 -6.75
C LEU A 103 -3.25 -11.08 -7.94
N GLN A 104 -2.06 -11.64 -8.14
CA GLN A 104 -1.86 -12.62 -9.21
C GLN A 104 -2.74 -13.85 -9.04
N SER A 105 -3.09 -14.21 -7.80
CA SER A 105 -3.98 -15.33 -7.57
C SER A 105 -5.37 -15.07 -8.15
N TYR A 106 -5.73 -13.81 -8.31
CA TYR A 106 -7.02 -13.44 -8.94
C TYR A 106 -6.95 -13.49 -10.45
N MET A 107 -5.76 -13.27 -11.02
CA MET A 107 -5.57 -13.31 -12.46
C MET A 107 -5.33 -14.73 -12.95
N ASN A 108 -4.74 -15.58 -12.11
CA ASN A 108 -4.44 -16.97 -12.45
C ASN A 108 -4.93 -17.89 -11.34
N PRO A 109 -6.27 -18.03 -11.20
CA PRO A 109 -6.84 -18.79 -10.07
C PRO A 109 -6.41 -20.24 -10.02
N ASN A 110 -5.98 -20.82 -11.13
CA ASN A 110 -5.57 -22.22 -11.19
C ASN A 110 -4.06 -22.39 -10.93
N GLY A 111 -3.40 -21.36 -10.46
CA GLY A 111 -1.98 -21.47 -10.10
C GLY A 111 -1.02 -21.36 -11.26
N GLN A 112 -1.44 -20.81 -12.35
CA GLN A 112 -0.60 -20.74 -13.55
C GLN A 112 -0.07 -19.38 -13.86
#